data_0389a2de176b86a5583929bcfc54c444
#
_entry.id   0389a2de176b86a5583929bcfc54c444
#
_cell.length_a   1.000
_cell.length_b   1.000
_cell.length_c   1.000
_cell.angle_alpha   90.00
_cell.angle_beta   90.00
_cell.angle_gamma   90.00
#
_symmetry.space_group_name_H-M   'P 1'
#
loop_
_entity.id
_entity.type
_entity.pdbx_description
1 polymer ?
#
loop_
_entity_poly.entity_id
_entity_poly.type
_entity_poly.pdbx_seq_one_letter_code
_entity_poly.pdbx_strand_id
1 'polypeptide(L)'
;MKSIVAAMMSSAVLSASAAELKVTLLPGEGWWGGATTFGTKEPFGLNATSFSFDIGKDNYSNQAAPVMLSTKGRSVWSDKAFACSFTNGVMTFTGEAPIELKEEGPDLRTAFLAVARRHFPASGKTPDLALIAKPQWNTWVELTYFQNQQGILDYAKGIAANGFPVGGVIMVDDTWQHGYGVWDFDRRRFSDPKAMCDELHAEGYKVMLWVCPFVSMDSPGYREMAFGSLDAGRICKSGGLITTGGKDTRGRDEVKGVGWWNGVSAFVDFTHPLGAKWFARELKRLQTDYGVDGFKLDAGDMDEYLEPYATNVKASPSELCEAYAKIGLEFPLNEYRACFKMGGQPLVQRLCDKGHDWPAVQQLVPDMIACGLLGHPFVCPDMIGGGSWMAFMPDAPTPFDPELFVRSAQVHALAPMMQFSAAPWRLLKGEYLDAVRAAAHTRMKHADYILETAKASAKSGEPMLRAMEYEFPGLGAERITDQFMLGSRLLVAPQTVKGAKTRKVFVPTGTWISDDGTEVVGPKTVEVATPLSRLPHFVRQ
;
A
#
# COMPACT_ATOMS: atom_id res chain seq x y z
N MET A 1 41.76 51.00 33.24
CA MET A 1 42.13 50.31 31.97
C MET A 1 42.26 48.82 32.22
N LYS A 2 41.31 48.07 31.87
CA LYS A 2 41.39 46.61 31.72
C LYS A 2 40.59 46.27 30.49
N SER A 3 41.29 45.93 29.40
CA SER A 3 40.72 45.45 28.12
C SER A 3 40.18 44.06 28.28
N ILE A 4 38.90 43.86 27.94
CA ILE A 4 38.29 42.57 27.79
C ILE A 4 38.37 42.20 26.30
N VAL A 5 39.22 41.22 26.00
CA VAL A 5 39.26 40.59 24.66
C VAL A 5 38.14 39.58 24.58
N ALA A 6 37.12 39.87 23.77
CA ALA A 6 36.08 38.92 23.44
C ALA A 6 36.60 37.98 22.35
N ALA A 7 36.79 36.70 22.69
CA ALA A 7 37.06 35.64 21.72
C ALA A 7 35.75 35.28 20.99
N MET A 8 35.63 35.64 19.72
CA MET A 8 34.62 35.12 18.83
C MET A 8 34.95 33.66 18.53
N MET A 9 34.20 32.73 19.11
CA MET A 9 34.17 31.34 18.65
C MET A 9 33.31 31.29 17.38
N SER A 10 33.96 31.21 16.24
CA SER A 10 33.35 30.85 14.98
C SER A 10 32.95 29.37 15.04
N SER A 11 31.68 29.10 15.26
CA SER A 11 31.13 27.75 15.04
C SER A 11 31.12 27.50 13.54
N ALA A 12 32.11 26.77 13.06
CA ALA A 12 32.07 26.20 11.71
C ALA A 12 30.90 25.20 11.68
N VAL A 13 29.81 25.58 11.01
CA VAL A 13 28.78 24.64 10.58
C VAL A 13 29.44 23.76 9.51
N LEU A 14 29.87 22.57 9.91
CA LEU A 14 30.23 21.53 8.97
C LEU A 14 28.96 21.19 8.16
N SER A 15 28.86 21.74 6.97
CA SER A 15 27.91 21.22 5.97
C SER A 15 28.33 19.78 5.67
N ALA A 16 27.56 18.81 6.14
CA ALA A 16 27.73 17.44 5.70
C ALA A 16 27.61 17.45 4.16
N SER A 17 28.67 17.07 3.46
CA SER A 17 28.62 16.90 2.01
C SER A 17 27.61 15.77 1.72
N ALA A 18 26.67 16.03 0.82
CA ALA A 18 25.75 15.00 0.34
C ALA A 18 26.54 13.75 -0.10
N ALA A 19 26.11 12.59 0.36
CA ALA A 19 26.71 11.32 -0.09
C ALA A 19 26.37 11.10 -1.56
N GLU A 20 27.36 10.75 -2.38
CA GLU A 20 27.19 10.38 -3.79
C GLU A 20 27.72 8.96 -4.01
N LEU A 21 26.95 8.14 -4.76
CA LEU A 21 27.37 6.82 -5.21
C LEU A 21 27.07 6.70 -6.71
N LYS A 22 28.06 6.25 -7.48
CA LYS A 22 27.87 5.90 -8.92
C LYS A 22 27.97 4.40 -9.10
N VAL A 23 26.98 3.84 -9.79
CA VAL A 23 26.91 2.40 -10.09
C VAL A 23 26.82 2.23 -11.59
N THR A 24 27.89 1.68 -12.19
CA THR A 24 27.88 1.25 -13.59
C THR A 24 27.13 -0.07 -13.69
N LEU A 25 26.17 -0.18 -14.61
CA LEU A 25 25.44 -1.41 -14.87
C LEU A 25 26.32 -2.45 -15.51
N LEU A 26 26.15 -3.69 -15.08
CA LEU A 26 26.72 -4.86 -15.74
C LEU A 26 25.93 -5.22 -17.01
N PRO A 27 26.53 -5.91 -18.00
CA PRO A 27 25.81 -6.34 -19.18
C PRO A 27 24.55 -7.16 -18.84
N GLY A 28 23.39 -6.75 -19.35
CA GLY A 28 22.10 -7.41 -19.11
C GLY A 28 21.60 -7.31 -17.68
N GLU A 29 22.08 -6.33 -16.91
CA GLU A 29 21.61 -6.11 -15.54
C GLU A 29 20.36 -5.23 -15.50
N GLY A 30 19.36 -5.67 -14.75
CA GLY A 30 18.16 -4.92 -14.42
C GLY A 30 18.04 -4.65 -12.93
N TRP A 31 17.45 -3.52 -12.55
CA TRP A 31 17.31 -3.07 -11.17
C TRP A 31 15.86 -2.77 -10.80
N TRP A 32 15.47 -3.14 -9.59
CA TRP A 32 14.18 -2.82 -8.97
C TRP A 32 14.38 -2.01 -7.70
N GLY A 33 13.43 -1.13 -7.35
CA GLY A 33 13.40 -0.45 -6.06
C GLY A 33 13.06 1.04 -6.14
N GLY A 34 13.18 1.72 -5.02
CA GLY A 34 12.81 3.12 -4.85
C GLY A 34 11.35 3.29 -4.44
N ALA A 35 10.40 3.13 -5.34
CA ALA A 35 8.97 3.26 -5.03
C ALA A 35 8.09 2.24 -5.79
N THR A 36 6.97 1.87 -5.17
CA THR A 36 6.00 0.89 -5.70
C THR A 36 5.48 1.26 -7.10
N THR A 37 5.19 2.53 -7.34
CA THR A 37 4.63 3.02 -8.63
C THR A 37 5.61 3.00 -9.80
N PHE A 38 6.84 2.56 -9.58
CA PHE A 38 7.81 2.38 -10.65
C PHE A 38 7.70 1.04 -11.38
N GLY A 39 6.84 0.14 -10.94
CA GLY A 39 6.75 -1.23 -11.43
C GLY A 39 6.72 -1.38 -12.95
N THR A 40 6.00 -0.51 -13.67
CA THR A 40 5.96 -0.54 -15.14
C THR A 40 7.27 -0.10 -15.83
N LYS A 41 8.17 0.59 -15.12
CA LYS A 41 9.49 1.01 -15.60
C LYS A 41 10.57 -0.02 -15.25
N GLU A 42 10.29 -0.86 -14.28
CA GLU A 42 11.21 -1.87 -13.79
C GLU A 42 11.22 -3.13 -14.68
N PRO A 43 12.32 -3.84 -14.77
CA PRO A 43 13.62 -3.49 -14.17
C PRO A 43 14.30 -2.34 -14.91
N PHE A 44 14.77 -1.35 -14.17
CA PHE A 44 15.57 -0.26 -14.70
C PHE A 44 16.85 -0.78 -15.36
N GLY A 45 17.27 -0.14 -16.45
CA GLY A 45 18.39 -0.60 -17.28
C GLY A 45 17.96 -1.58 -18.37
N LEU A 46 16.83 -2.28 -18.21
CA LEU A 46 16.26 -3.17 -19.20
C LEU A 46 14.96 -2.61 -19.81
N ASN A 47 14.00 -2.20 -19.01
CA ASN A 47 12.71 -1.64 -19.48
C ASN A 47 12.80 -0.11 -19.60
N ALA A 48 13.38 0.58 -18.60
CA ALA A 48 13.68 2.00 -18.69
C ALA A 48 15.19 2.23 -18.72
N THR A 49 15.69 2.90 -19.76
CA THR A 49 17.13 3.16 -20.00
C THR A 49 17.55 4.58 -19.61
N SER A 50 16.60 5.42 -19.27
CA SER A 50 16.81 6.77 -18.71
C SER A 50 15.67 7.08 -17.75
N PHE A 51 16.00 7.50 -16.52
CA PHE A 51 15.02 7.86 -15.49
C PHE A 51 15.66 8.72 -14.42
N SER A 52 14.82 9.38 -13.61
CA SER A 52 15.22 10.01 -12.36
C SER A 52 14.06 10.00 -11.37
N PHE A 53 14.38 9.92 -10.09
CA PHE A 53 13.43 10.02 -8.99
C PHE A 53 14.09 10.54 -7.72
N ASP A 54 13.29 11.03 -6.78
CA ASP A 54 13.75 11.49 -5.48
C ASP A 54 12.77 11.05 -4.40
N ILE A 55 13.07 9.91 -3.76
CA ILE A 55 12.25 9.38 -2.66
C ILE A 55 12.46 10.12 -1.34
N GLY A 56 13.24 11.19 -1.33
CA GLY A 56 13.35 12.13 -0.22
C GLY A 56 12.28 13.22 -0.27
N LYS A 57 11.70 13.46 -1.45
CA LYS A 57 10.67 14.48 -1.67
C LYS A 57 9.29 13.91 -1.86
N ASP A 58 9.19 12.71 -2.42
CA ASP A 58 7.92 12.11 -2.82
C ASP A 58 7.99 10.58 -2.64
N ASN A 59 6.97 10.00 -2.05
CA ASN A 59 6.75 8.55 -2.02
C ASN A 59 5.84 8.08 -3.18
N TYR A 60 5.51 8.98 -4.09
CA TYR A 60 4.70 8.73 -5.29
C TYR A 60 3.32 8.16 -4.95
N SER A 61 2.71 8.71 -3.88
CA SER A 61 1.40 8.32 -3.34
C SER A 61 1.30 6.82 -2.99
N ASN A 62 2.42 6.16 -2.69
CA ASN A 62 2.48 4.75 -2.33
C ASN A 62 3.62 4.45 -1.34
N GLN A 63 4.15 3.23 -1.39
CA GLN A 63 5.26 2.82 -0.57
C GLN A 63 6.59 3.16 -1.26
N ALA A 64 7.54 3.65 -0.49
CA ALA A 64 8.90 3.89 -0.93
C ALA A 64 9.92 3.37 0.10
N ALA A 65 11.08 2.95 -0.37
CA ALA A 65 12.17 2.55 0.50
C ALA A 65 13.53 2.83 -0.16
N PRO A 66 14.57 3.17 0.62
CA PRO A 66 15.89 3.50 0.07
C PRO A 66 16.68 2.23 -0.26
N VAL A 67 16.10 1.39 -1.10
CA VAL A 67 16.65 0.11 -1.55
C VAL A 67 16.58 -0.02 -3.06
N MET A 68 17.65 -0.57 -3.67
CA MET A 68 17.66 -1.04 -5.05
C MET A 68 18.26 -2.44 -5.08
N LEU A 69 17.71 -3.31 -5.92
CA LEU A 69 18.07 -4.73 -6.04
C LEU A 69 18.28 -5.11 -7.51
N SER A 70 19.31 -5.87 -7.80
CA SER A 70 19.68 -6.20 -9.17
C SER A 70 19.53 -7.67 -9.51
N THR A 71 19.27 -7.96 -10.80
CA THR A 71 19.29 -9.32 -11.37
C THR A 71 20.65 -10.02 -11.24
N LYS A 72 21.72 -9.26 -10.97
CA LYS A 72 23.09 -9.78 -10.80
C LYS A 72 23.50 -9.87 -9.34
N GLY A 73 22.51 -9.90 -8.42
CA GLY A 73 22.76 -10.08 -7.00
C GLY A 73 23.44 -8.90 -6.31
N ARG A 74 23.35 -7.69 -6.87
CA ARG A 74 23.85 -6.48 -6.21
C ARG A 74 22.71 -5.74 -5.54
N SER A 75 23.02 -4.98 -4.49
CA SER A 75 22.07 -4.13 -3.78
C SER A 75 22.65 -2.74 -3.52
N VAL A 76 21.76 -1.72 -3.52
CA VAL A 76 22.04 -0.40 -2.96
C VAL A 76 21.11 -0.18 -1.79
N TRP A 77 21.65 0.35 -0.70
CA TRP A 77 20.90 0.71 0.52
C TRP A 77 21.41 2.01 1.10
N SER A 78 20.49 2.76 1.70
CA SER A 78 20.80 3.88 2.60
C SER A 78 19.83 3.86 3.79
N ASP A 79 20.26 4.39 4.95
CA ASP A 79 19.38 4.52 6.11
C ASP A 79 18.37 5.66 5.96
N LYS A 80 18.64 6.62 5.06
CA LYS A 80 17.76 7.72 4.69
C LYS A 80 17.38 7.68 3.22
N ALA A 81 16.35 8.42 2.86
CA ALA A 81 15.95 8.59 1.48
C ALA A 81 17.07 9.13 0.59
N PHE A 82 17.02 8.79 -0.69
CA PHE A 82 17.96 9.24 -1.71
C PHE A 82 17.24 9.67 -2.99
N ALA A 83 17.91 10.47 -3.79
CA ALA A 83 17.58 10.68 -5.19
C ALA A 83 18.44 9.75 -6.07
N CYS A 84 17.89 9.32 -7.21
CA CYS A 84 18.60 8.52 -8.20
C CYS A 84 18.37 9.09 -9.60
N SER A 85 19.44 9.13 -10.41
CA SER A 85 19.35 9.39 -11.85
C SER A 85 20.11 8.31 -12.62
N PHE A 86 19.54 7.88 -13.76
CA PHE A 86 20.15 6.90 -14.64
C PHE A 86 20.33 7.47 -16.03
N THR A 87 21.56 7.44 -16.52
CA THR A 87 21.91 7.90 -17.86
C THR A 87 23.16 7.16 -18.36
N ASN A 88 23.16 6.74 -19.62
CA ASN A 88 24.32 6.12 -20.28
C ASN A 88 24.91 4.92 -19.52
N GLY A 89 24.08 4.05 -18.95
CA GLY A 89 24.53 2.86 -18.24
C GLY A 89 25.07 3.12 -16.83
N VAL A 90 24.90 4.34 -16.27
CA VAL A 90 25.34 4.70 -14.92
C VAL A 90 24.17 5.22 -14.11
N MET A 91 23.91 4.61 -12.96
CA MET A 91 23.04 5.14 -11.91
C MET A 91 23.87 6.02 -10.97
N THR A 92 23.40 7.23 -10.70
CA THR A 92 23.99 8.15 -9.73
C THR A 92 22.98 8.37 -8.60
N PHE A 93 23.38 8.02 -7.40
CA PHE A 93 22.60 8.21 -6.18
C PHE A 93 23.14 9.39 -5.39
N THR A 94 22.25 10.20 -4.80
CA THR A 94 22.62 11.31 -3.90
C THR A 94 21.68 11.32 -2.68
N GLY A 95 22.22 11.54 -1.49
CA GLY A 95 21.43 11.55 -0.25
C GLY A 95 22.17 12.17 0.93
N GLU A 96 21.46 12.28 2.06
CA GLU A 96 22.02 12.84 3.30
C GLU A 96 22.82 11.83 4.13
N ALA A 97 22.56 10.54 3.96
CA ALA A 97 23.25 9.47 4.66
C ALA A 97 24.13 8.66 3.69
N PRO A 98 25.10 7.87 4.18
CA PRO A 98 25.89 6.98 3.36
C PRO A 98 25.02 6.07 2.50
N ILE A 99 25.42 5.91 1.25
CA ILE A 99 24.74 5.03 0.26
C ILE A 99 25.72 3.93 -0.08
N GLU A 100 25.34 2.68 0.17
CA GLU A 100 26.22 1.51 0.04
C GLU A 100 25.80 0.62 -1.14
N LEU A 101 26.75 0.27 -1.98
CA LEU A 101 26.62 -0.82 -2.96
C LEU A 101 27.24 -2.09 -2.37
N LYS A 102 26.51 -3.22 -2.46
CA LYS A 102 27.02 -4.54 -2.04
C LYS A 102 26.74 -5.60 -3.08
N GLU A 103 27.67 -6.56 -3.19
CA GLU A 103 27.46 -7.81 -3.90
C GLU A 103 26.95 -8.85 -2.90
N GLU A 104 25.73 -9.36 -3.12
CA GLU A 104 25.00 -10.19 -2.15
C GLU A 104 24.92 -11.65 -2.56
N GLY A 105 25.11 -11.94 -3.84
CA GLY A 105 24.99 -13.27 -4.40
C GLY A 105 24.84 -13.25 -5.93
N PRO A 106 24.33 -14.34 -6.53
CA PRO A 106 24.29 -14.46 -7.99
C PRO A 106 23.02 -13.84 -8.64
N ASP A 107 21.96 -13.54 -7.89
CA ASP A 107 20.63 -13.25 -8.43
C ASP A 107 19.81 -12.30 -7.56
N LEU A 108 18.66 -11.87 -8.09
CA LEU A 108 17.72 -10.96 -7.44
C LEU A 108 17.24 -11.47 -6.07
N ARG A 109 16.94 -12.77 -5.96
CA ARG A 109 16.42 -13.36 -4.72
C ARG A 109 17.46 -13.33 -3.62
N THR A 110 18.70 -13.66 -3.93
CA THR A 110 19.80 -13.62 -2.96
C THR A 110 20.10 -12.19 -2.50
N ALA A 111 20.05 -11.20 -3.42
CA ALA A 111 20.16 -9.79 -3.07
C ALA A 111 19.03 -9.36 -2.11
N PHE A 112 17.79 -9.67 -2.46
CA PHE A 112 16.63 -9.34 -1.62
C PHE A 112 16.76 -9.94 -0.23
N LEU A 113 17.03 -11.25 -0.11
CA LEU A 113 17.12 -11.94 1.18
C LEU A 113 18.25 -11.40 2.06
N ALA A 114 19.38 -11.02 1.46
CA ALA A 114 20.50 -10.45 2.19
C ALA A 114 20.17 -9.07 2.75
N VAL A 115 19.56 -8.20 1.93
CA VAL A 115 19.11 -6.86 2.32
C VAL A 115 18.01 -6.95 3.37
N ALA A 116 16.99 -7.81 3.15
CA ALA A 116 15.88 -8.00 4.08
C ALA A 116 16.37 -8.39 5.48
N ARG A 117 17.29 -9.38 5.58
CA ARG A 117 17.86 -9.78 6.87
C ARG A 117 18.59 -8.68 7.62
N ARG A 118 19.21 -7.74 6.90
CA ARG A 118 19.98 -6.63 7.53
C ARG A 118 19.11 -5.44 7.89
N HIS A 119 18.19 -5.03 7.02
CA HIS A 119 17.58 -3.72 7.08
C HIS A 119 16.08 -3.74 7.38
N PHE A 120 15.38 -4.80 6.98
CA PHE A 120 13.96 -4.98 7.24
C PHE A 120 13.60 -6.46 7.50
N PRO A 121 14.17 -7.03 8.60
CA PRO A 121 13.94 -8.44 8.91
C PRO A 121 12.46 -8.73 9.12
N ALA A 122 12.07 -9.94 8.69
CA ALA A 122 10.71 -10.42 8.86
C ALA A 122 10.31 -10.43 10.33
N SER A 123 9.14 -9.87 10.64
CA SER A 123 8.61 -9.79 12.01
C SER A 123 8.14 -11.13 12.58
N GLY A 124 7.97 -12.15 11.74
CA GLY A 124 7.36 -13.43 12.08
C GLY A 124 5.83 -13.36 12.22
N LYS A 125 5.21 -12.19 12.00
CA LYS A 125 3.77 -11.94 12.18
C LYS A 125 3.09 -11.66 10.85
N THR A 126 1.85 -12.13 10.71
CA THR A 126 0.95 -11.70 9.63
C THR A 126 0.09 -10.53 10.11
N PRO A 127 -0.44 -9.68 9.21
CA PRO A 127 -1.64 -8.92 9.52
C PRO A 127 -2.80 -9.89 9.81
N ASP A 128 -3.97 -9.35 10.17
CA ASP A 128 -5.15 -10.19 10.35
C ASP A 128 -5.48 -10.97 9.07
N LEU A 129 -5.55 -12.29 9.20
CA LEU A 129 -5.74 -13.17 8.05
C LEU A 129 -7.12 -13.02 7.38
N ALA A 130 -8.09 -12.35 8.00
CA ALA A 130 -9.36 -12.03 7.37
C ALA A 130 -9.17 -11.16 6.11
N LEU A 131 -8.13 -10.30 6.09
CA LEU A 131 -7.76 -9.50 4.91
C LEU A 131 -7.29 -10.35 3.73
N ILE A 132 -6.75 -11.54 4.01
CA ILE A 132 -6.09 -12.40 3.02
C ILE A 132 -6.99 -13.57 2.61
N ALA A 133 -7.73 -14.15 3.56
CA ALA A 133 -8.49 -15.38 3.35
C ALA A 133 -9.61 -15.25 2.32
N LYS A 134 -10.32 -14.14 2.34
CA LYS A 134 -11.53 -13.89 1.54
C LYS A 134 -11.45 -12.54 0.82
N PRO A 135 -12.34 -12.28 -0.15
CA PRO A 135 -12.47 -10.94 -0.71
C PRO A 135 -12.80 -9.92 0.39
N GLN A 136 -12.25 -8.73 0.26
CA GLN A 136 -12.58 -7.55 1.05
C GLN A 136 -13.64 -6.74 0.30
N TRP A 137 -14.46 -6.01 1.05
CA TRP A 137 -15.56 -5.20 0.52
C TRP A 137 -15.47 -3.79 1.09
N ASN A 138 -14.91 -2.88 0.30
CA ASN A 138 -14.76 -1.48 0.63
C ASN A 138 -15.99 -0.71 0.17
N THR A 139 -16.48 0.24 0.95
CA THR A 139 -17.71 0.98 0.62
C THR A 139 -17.44 2.27 -0.18
N TRP A 140 -16.17 2.61 -0.49
CA TRP A 140 -15.81 3.87 -1.13
C TRP A 140 -16.55 4.13 -2.45
N VAL A 141 -16.41 3.25 -3.42
CA VAL A 141 -17.03 3.44 -4.74
C VAL A 141 -18.56 3.24 -4.69
N GLU A 142 -19.06 2.39 -3.79
CA GLU A 142 -20.49 2.13 -3.72
C GLU A 142 -21.28 3.22 -3.02
N LEU A 143 -20.76 3.76 -1.91
CA LEU A 143 -21.45 4.75 -1.09
C LEU A 143 -20.83 6.15 -1.17
N THR A 144 -19.62 6.28 -1.70
CA THR A 144 -18.87 7.53 -1.83
C THR A 144 -18.85 8.35 -0.52
N TYR A 145 -19.15 9.62 -0.57
CA TYR A 145 -19.30 10.51 0.60
C TYR A 145 -20.63 10.33 1.37
N PHE A 146 -21.48 9.38 0.96
CA PHE A 146 -22.81 9.14 1.56
C PHE A 146 -22.83 7.89 2.45
N GLN A 147 -21.71 7.60 3.12
CA GLN A 147 -21.61 6.49 4.07
C GLN A 147 -22.74 6.53 5.09
N ASN A 148 -23.47 5.43 5.24
CA ASN A 148 -24.58 5.32 6.19
C ASN A 148 -24.82 3.86 6.58
N GLN A 149 -25.39 3.66 7.76
CA GLN A 149 -25.62 2.35 8.35
C GLN A 149 -26.41 1.42 7.44
N GLN A 150 -27.55 1.88 6.89
CA GLN A 150 -28.41 1.04 6.06
C GLN A 150 -27.72 0.63 4.76
N GLY A 151 -27.05 1.56 4.08
CA GLY A 151 -26.32 1.28 2.85
C GLY A 151 -25.21 0.23 3.03
N ILE A 152 -24.52 0.25 4.17
CA ILE A 152 -23.48 -0.74 4.50
C ILE A 152 -24.10 -2.12 4.72
N LEU A 153 -25.20 -2.21 5.47
CA LEU A 153 -25.93 -3.47 5.70
C LEU A 153 -26.52 -4.02 4.40
N ASP A 154 -27.09 -3.15 3.56
CA ASP A 154 -27.61 -3.55 2.24
C ASP A 154 -26.50 -4.05 1.30
N TYR A 155 -25.31 -3.42 1.36
CA TYR A 155 -24.14 -3.88 0.61
C TYR A 155 -23.71 -5.27 1.08
N ALA A 156 -23.60 -5.52 2.38
CA ALA A 156 -23.27 -6.84 2.94
C ALA A 156 -24.29 -7.92 2.53
N LYS A 157 -25.60 -7.62 2.65
CA LYS A 157 -26.69 -8.53 2.19
C LYS A 157 -26.62 -8.78 0.68
N GLY A 158 -26.25 -7.76 -0.11
CA GLY A 158 -26.06 -7.85 -1.55
C GLY A 158 -24.97 -8.84 -1.95
N ILE A 159 -23.88 -8.95 -1.18
CA ILE A 159 -22.80 -9.91 -1.42
C ILE A 159 -23.36 -11.35 -1.42
N ALA A 160 -24.06 -11.72 -0.36
CA ALA A 160 -24.66 -13.06 -0.21
C ALA A 160 -25.73 -13.32 -1.27
N ALA A 161 -26.65 -12.35 -1.48
CA ALA A 161 -27.76 -12.48 -2.42
C ALA A 161 -27.30 -12.68 -3.87
N ASN A 162 -26.09 -12.20 -4.22
CA ASN A 162 -25.52 -12.34 -5.56
C ASN A 162 -24.49 -13.48 -5.68
N GLY A 163 -24.39 -14.36 -4.68
CA GLY A 163 -23.59 -15.57 -4.72
C GLY A 163 -22.07 -15.32 -4.64
N PHE A 164 -21.64 -14.23 -4.05
CA PHE A 164 -20.23 -13.98 -3.72
C PHE A 164 -19.85 -14.63 -2.38
N PRO A 165 -18.56 -14.93 -2.15
CA PRO A 165 -18.09 -15.44 -0.86
C PRO A 165 -18.41 -14.47 0.29
N VAL A 166 -19.08 -14.96 1.32
CA VAL A 166 -19.49 -14.18 2.51
C VAL A 166 -18.39 -14.22 3.56
N GLY A 167 -18.31 -13.15 4.37
CA GLY A 167 -17.28 -12.95 5.39
C GLY A 167 -16.02 -12.26 4.83
N GLY A 168 -14.95 -12.23 5.61
CA GLY A 168 -13.77 -11.42 5.32
C GLY A 168 -13.91 -10.04 5.98
N VAL A 169 -13.74 -8.97 5.24
CA VAL A 169 -13.74 -7.60 5.80
C VAL A 169 -14.73 -6.72 5.06
N ILE A 170 -15.59 -6.02 5.79
CA ILE A 170 -16.30 -4.81 5.34
C ILE A 170 -15.48 -3.61 5.78
N MET A 171 -15.05 -2.80 4.82
CA MET A 171 -14.28 -1.58 5.05
C MET A 171 -15.18 -0.37 4.82
N VAL A 172 -15.57 0.31 5.90
CA VAL A 172 -16.35 1.53 5.86
C VAL A 172 -15.40 2.69 5.55
N ASP A 173 -15.54 3.27 4.39
CA ASP A 173 -14.63 4.29 3.88
C ASP A 173 -14.96 5.70 4.37
N ASP A 174 -14.26 6.71 3.88
CA ASP A 174 -14.31 8.12 4.34
C ASP A 174 -15.74 8.66 4.51
N THR A 175 -15.89 9.60 5.43
CA THR A 175 -17.14 10.28 5.81
C THR A 175 -18.15 9.46 6.64
N TRP A 176 -17.73 8.35 7.25
CA TRP A 176 -18.50 7.69 8.30
C TRP A 176 -18.52 8.51 9.59
N GLN A 177 -17.46 9.27 9.84
CA GLN A 177 -17.22 10.08 11.03
C GLN A 177 -17.92 11.45 10.95
N HIS A 178 -18.07 12.07 12.10
CA HIS A 178 -18.65 13.41 12.21
C HIS A 178 -17.74 14.49 11.59
N GLY A 179 -16.45 14.28 11.65
CA GLY A 179 -15.42 15.16 11.07
C GLY A 179 -14.02 14.66 11.38
N TYR A 180 -13.03 15.18 10.68
CA TYR A 180 -11.63 14.77 10.86
C TYR A 180 -11.12 15.21 12.24
N GLY A 181 -10.53 14.27 12.99
CA GLY A 181 -10.19 14.50 14.39
C GLY A 181 -11.36 14.42 15.36
N VAL A 182 -12.56 14.01 14.88
CA VAL A 182 -13.70 13.58 15.67
C VAL A 182 -14.02 12.15 15.25
N TRP A 183 -13.19 11.22 15.73
CA TRP A 183 -13.30 9.81 15.37
C TRP A 183 -14.49 9.17 16.11
N ASP A 184 -15.70 9.56 15.69
CA ASP A 184 -16.97 9.00 16.16
C ASP A 184 -17.98 8.97 15.01
N PHE A 185 -18.88 7.99 15.01
CA PHE A 185 -19.89 7.86 13.96
C PHE A 185 -20.82 9.07 13.92
N ASP A 186 -21.09 9.57 12.72
CA ASP A 186 -22.11 10.60 12.52
C ASP A 186 -23.51 10.04 12.81
N ARG A 187 -24.06 10.34 13.99
CA ARG A 187 -25.34 9.81 14.47
C ARG A 187 -26.54 10.14 13.59
N ARG A 188 -26.42 11.10 12.68
CA ARG A 188 -27.45 11.40 11.67
C ARG A 188 -27.56 10.30 10.62
N ARG A 189 -26.45 9.58 10.35
CA ARG A 189 -26.31 8.54 9.33
C ARG A 189 -26.14 7.14 9.92
N PHE A 190 -25.70 7.07 11.15
CA PHE A 190 -25.46 5.83 11.91
C PHE A 190 -26.23 5.91 13.24
N SER A 191 -27.47 5.44 13.22
CA SER A 191 -28.36 5.50 14.41
C SER A 191 -27.85 4.59 15.54
N ASP A 192 -27.34 3.41 15.20
CA ASP A 192 -26.74 2.44 16.13
C ASP A 192 -25.53 1.72 15.49
N PRO A 193 -24.35 2.36 15.52
CA PRO A 193 -23.14 1.76 14.93
C PRO A 193 -22.72 0.45 15.59
N LYS A 194 -23.00 0.30 16.89
CA LYS A 194 -22.69 -0.95 17.61
C LYS A 194 -23.53 -2.11 17.07
N ALA A 195 -24.84 -1.92 16.94
CA ALA A 195 -25.72 -2.92 16.35
C ALA A 195 -25.33 -3.25 14.89
N MET A 196 -24.93 -2.26 14.11
CA MET A 196 -24.39 -2.49 12.74
C MET A 196 -23.17 -3.40 12.77
N CYS A 197 -22.18 -3.12 13.63
CA CYS A 197 -20.99 -3.96 13.74
C CYS A 197 -21.36 -5.38 14.21
N ASP A 198 -22.26 -5.51 15.17
CA ASP A 198 -22.72 -6.82 15.67
C ASP A 198 -23.44 -7.63 14.59
N GLU A 199 -24.28 -6.99 13.74
CA GLU A 199 -24.95 -7.64 12.60
C GLU A 199 -23.91 -8.13 11.57
N LEU A 200 -22.93 -7.29 11.21
CA LEU A 200 -21.85 -7.68 10.29
C LEU A 200 -20.99 -8.82 10.84
N HIS A 201 -20.68 -8.79 12.15
CA HIS A 201 -19.97 -9.89 12.81
C HIS A 201 -20.78 -11.20 12.78
N ALA A 202 -22.10 -11.13 13.01
CA ALA A 202 -22.97 -12.30 12.95
C ALA A 202 -23.01 -12.93 11.53
N GLU A 203 -22.82 -12.12 10.48
CA GLU A 203 -22.67 -12.58 9.10
C GLU A 203 -21.25 -13.06 8.77
N GLY A 204 -20.29 -12.97 9.71
CA GLY A 204 -18.92 -13.45 9.58
C GLY A 204 -17.94 -12.43 8.99
N TYR A 205 -18.29 -11.15 8.92
CA TYR A 205 -17.39 -10.08 8.52
C TYR A 205 -16.64 -9.49 9.72
N LYS A 206 -15.45 -8.99 9.49
CA LYS A 206 -14.78 -8.01 10.34
C LYS A 206 -15.04 -6.61 9.80
N VAL A 207 -15.04 -5.61 10.69
CA VAL A 207 -15.33 -4.22 10.35
C VAL A 207 -14.07 -3.39 10.43
N MET A 208 -13.68 -2.75 9.32
CA MET A 208 -12.62 -1.75 9.26
C MET A 208 -13.21 -0.36 9.04
N LEU A 209 -12.59 0.65 9.64
CA LEU A 209 -12.92 2.06 9.38
C LEU A 209 -11.75 2.77 8.71
N TRP A 210 -12.06 3.61 7.73
CA TRP A 210 -11.13 4.56 7.16
C TRP A 210 -10.77 5.64 8.18
N VAL A 211 -9.49 5.96 8.31
CA VAL A 211 -8.97 7.06 9.14
C VAL A 211 -7.78 7.72 8.44
N CYS A 212 -7.48 8.96 8.80
CA CYS A 212 -6.36 9.72 8.27
C CYS A 212 -5.64 10.50 9.39
N PRO A 213 -4.41 10.97 9.16
CA PRO A 213 -3.65 11.73 10.17
C PRO A 213 -4.08 13.20 10.28
N PHE A 214 -5.11 13.62 9.56
CA PHE A 214 -5.59 14.99 9.56
C PHE A 214 -6.62 15.26 10.67
N VAL A 215 -6.59 16.49 11.17
CA VAL A 215 -7.47 16.99 12.24
C VAL A 215 -8.00 18.37 11.82
N SER A 216 -9.31 18.49 11.68
CA SER A 216 -9.95 19.77 11.36
C SER A 216 -9.66 20.80 12.45
N MET A 217 -9.29 22.02 12.07
CA MET A 217 -8.80 23.06 13.00
C MET A 217 -9.85 23.61 13.98
N ASP A 218 -11.12 23.28 13.79
CA ASP A 218 -12.22 23.62 14.67
C ASP A 218 -12.73 22.43 15.52
N SER A 219 -12.10 21.25 15.35
CA SER A 219 -12.50 20.02 16.04
C SER A 219 -12.10 19.98 17.53
N PRO A 220 -12.78 19.17 18.36
CA PRO A 220 -12.34 18.91 19.72
C PRO A 220 -10.94 18.31 19.81
N GLY A 221 -10.58 17.39 18.90
CA GLY A 221 -9.24 16.80 18.84
C GLY A 221 -8.13 17.83 18.58
N TYR A 222 -8.40 18.78 17.67
CA TYR A 222 -7.50 19.91 17.48
C TYR A 222 -7.28 20.72 18.76
N ARG A 223 -8.39 21.08 19.45
CA ARG A 223 -8.33 21.86 20.69
C ARG A 223 -7.58 21.14 21.79
N GLU A 224 -7.81 19.84 21.93
CA GLU A 224 -7.09 19.00 22.89
C GLU A 224 -5.58 19.02 22.63
N MET A 225 -5.15 18.81 21.40
CA MET A 225 -3.72 18.76 21.05
C MET A 225 -3.06 20.14 21.00
N ALA A 226 -3.74 21.17 20.49
CA ALA A 226 -3.20 22.51 20.36
C ALA A 226 -3.14 23.29 21.71
N PHE A 227 -4.09 23.05 22.60
CA PHE A 227 -4.25 23.86 23.83
C PHE A 227 -4.15 23.06 25.13
N GLY A 228 -4.04 21.74 25.04
CA GLY A 228 -4.11 20.84 26.17
C GLY A 228 -5.53 20.52 26.59
N SER A 229 -5.70 19.43 27.32
CA SER A 229 -6.97 18.99 27.90
C SER A 229 -6.93 19.01 29.42
N LEU A 230 -8.10 19.09 30.03
CA LEU A 230 -8.29 18.80 31.45
C LEU A 230 -8.67 17.32 31.58
N ASP A 231 -7.70 16.48 31.89
CA ASP A 231 -7.96 15.08 32.22
C ASP A 231 -7.78 14.86 33.74
N ALA A 232 -8.81 14.33 34.38
CA ALA A 232 -8.84 14.04 35.82
C ALA A 232 -8.37 15.21 36.72
N GLY A 233 -8.67 16.46 36.33
CA GLY A 233 -8.29 17.65 37.08
C GLY A 233 -6.82 18.09 36.87
N ARG A 234 -6.11 17.54 35.90
CA ARG A 234 -4.77 17.97 35.51
C ARG A 234 -4.80 18.63 34.13
N ILE A 235 -4.10 19.74 33.98
CA ILE A 235 -3.86 20.36 32.68
C ILE A 235 -2.84 19.48 31.94
N CYS A 236 -3.28 18.77 30.90
CA CYS A 236 -2.37 18.09 29.99
C CYS A 236 -1.65 19.13 29.13
N LYS A 237 -0.34 18.93 28.91
CA LYS A 237 0.45 19.81 28.05
C LYS A 237 -0.11 19.82 26.64
N SER A 238 -0.08 21.00 25.99
CA SER A 238 -0.32 21.13 24.55
C SER A 238 0.82 20.49 23.75
N GLY A 239 0.53 20.10 22.54
CA GLY A 239 1.46 19.48 21.59
C GLY A 239 0.77 18.30 20.87
N GLY A 240 1.48 17.71 19.91
CA GLY A 240 0.97 16.58 19.15
C GLY A 240 0.44 16.94 17.75
N LEU A 241 0.54 18.22 17.36
CA LEU A 241 0.29 18.69 15.99
C LEU A 241 1.58 19.26 15.39
N ILE A 242 1.75 19.09 14.10
CA ILE A 242 2.84 19.71 13.34
C ILE A 242 2.63 21.24 13.34
N THR A 243 3.72 21.98 13.55
CA THR A 243 3.71 23.45 13.65
C THR A 243 4.49 24.10 12.51
N THR A 244 4.38 25.40 12.34
CA THR A 244 5.21 26.19 11.39
C THR A 244 6.64 26.41 11.90
N GLY A 245 6.90 26.13 13.18
CA GLY A 245 8.12 26.55 13.89
C GLY A 245 8.08 27.99 14.39
N GLY A 246 7.03 28.75 14.06
CA GLY A 246 6.77 30.11 14.51
C GLY A 246 5.86 30.16 15.75
N LYS A 247 5.52 31.40 16.14
CA LYS A 247 4.56 31.67 17.23
C LYS A 247 3.34 32.43 16.69
N ASP A 248 2.17 32.11 17.22
CA ASP A 248 0.96 32.90 16.97
C ASP A 248 1.00 34.26 17.72
N THR A 249 -0.01 35.08 17.48
CA THR A 249 -0.14 36.40 18.10
C THR A 249 -0.24 36.38 19.63
N ARG A 250 -0.39 35.21 20.25
CA ARG A 250 -0.44 34.98 21.69
C ARG A 250 0.82 34.29 22.23
N GLY A 251 1.87 34.14 21.39
CA GLY A 251 3.13 33.50 21.74
C GLY A 251 3.10 31.98 21.87
N ARG A 252 2.04 31.31 21.38
CA ARG A 252 1.92 29.85 21.34
C ARG A 252 2.50 29.32 20.04
N ASP A 253 2.86 28.02 20.01
CA ASP A 253 3.29 27.38 18.78
C ASP A 253 2.17 27.47 17.71
N GLU A 254 2.54 27.99 16.54
CA GLU A 254 1.60 28.16 15.44
C GLU A 254 1.43 26.82 14.73
N VAL A 255 0.21 26.25 14.79
CA VAL A 255 -0.11 24.97 14.15
C VAL A 255 -0.09 25.14 12.62
N LYS A 256 0.57 24.21 11.93
CA LYS A 256 0.64 24.17 10.47
C LYS A 256 -0.71 23.73 9.88
N GLY A 257 -1.30 24.56 9.02
CA GLY A 257 -2.41 24.16 8.16
C GLY A 257 -1.91 23.52 6.88
N VAL A 258 -2.48 22.37 6.50
CA VAL A 258 -2.16 21.64 5.27
C VAL A 258 -3.41 21.51 4.42
N GLY A 259 -3.31 21.89 3.13
CA GLY A 259 -4.37 21.68 2.15
C GLY A 259 -4.31 20.24 1.63
N TRP A 260 -5.47 19.57 1.57
CA TRP A 260 -5.61 18.21 1.08
C TRP A 260 -6.96 18.05 0.37
N TRP A 261 -7.32 16.88 -0.16
CA TRP A 261 -8.54 16.72 -0.96
C TRP A 261 -9.86 17.06 -0.23
N ASN A 262 -9.88 17.07 1.10
CA ASN A 262 -11.05 17.44 1.90
C ASN A 262 -10.90 18.79 2.63
N GLY A 263 -10.12 19.72 2.08
CA GLY A 263 -9.99 21.08 2.59
C GLY A 263 -8.66 21.38 3.27
N VAL A 264 -8.69 22.11 4.40
CA VAL A 264 -7.49 22.48 5.17
C VAL A 264 -7.59 21.92 6.58
N SER A 265 -6.58 21.18 7.02
CA SER A 265 -6.52 20.56 8.34
C SER A 265 -5.14 20.73 8.98
N ALA A 266 -5.06 20.50 10.28
CA ALA A 266 -3.80 20.29 10.99
C ALA A 266 -3.38 18.82 10.82
N PHE A 267 -2.07 18.55 10.95
CA PHE A 267 -1.51 17.21 10.85
C PHE A 267 -1.03 16.73 12.22
N VAL A 268 -1.34 15.48 12.57
CA VAL A 268 -0.85 14.89 13.83
C VAL A 268 0.66 14.68 13.74
N ASP A 269 1.39 15.18 14.73
CA ASP A 269 2.83 14.92 14.88
C ASP A 269 3.04 13.56 15.57
N PHE A 270 3.29 12.52 14.78
CA PHE A 270 3.57 11.17 15.30
C PHE A 270 4.97 11.04 15.92
N THR A 271 5.85 12.03 15.78
CA THR A 271 7.11 12.12 16.53
C THR A 271 6.89 12.63 17.95
N HIS A 272 5.72 13.22 18.21
CA HIS A 272 5.33 13.69 19.54
C HIS A 272 4.51 12.61 20.29
N PRO A 273 4.94 12.20 21.50
CA PRO A 273 4.24 11.15 22.25
C PRO A 273 2.75 11.45 22.51
N LEU A 274 2.36 12.72 22.62
CA LEU A 274 0.94 13.10 22.81
C LEU A 274 0.14 12.86 21.51
N GLY A 275 0.66 13.24 20.35
CA GLY A 275 0.00 13.03 19.07
C GLY A 275 -0.23 11.54 18.78
N ALA A 276 0.83 10.74 18.88
CA ALA A 276 0.76 9.31 18.67
C ALA A 276 -0.21 8.62 19.67
N LYS A 277 -0.13 8.96 20.97
CA LYS A 277 -1.03 8.41 22.00
C LYS A 277 -2.47 8.85 21.83
N TRP A 278 -2.71 10.11 21.46
CA TRP A 278 -4.06 10.61 21.19
C TRP A 278 -4.69 9.81 20.04
N PHE A 279 -4.00 9.70 18.92
CA PHE A 279 -4.51 8.97 17.76
C PHE A 279 -4.80 7.50 18.09
N ALA A 280 -3.84 6.80 18.69
CA ALA A 280 -4.02 5.40 19.10
C ALA A 280 -5.18 5.22 20.11
N ARG A 281 -5.36 6.16 21.07
CA ARG A 281 -6.46 6.16 22.03
C ARG A 281 -7.82 6.26 21.33
N GLU A 282 -7.95 7.18 20.38
CA GLU A 282 -9.21 7.34 19.64
C GLU A 282 -9.56 6.08 18.84
N LEU A 283 -8.57 5.45 18.19
CA LEU A 283 -8.79 4.21 17.47
C LEU A 283 -9.18 3.05 18.40
N LYS A 284 -8.52 2.90 19.55
CA LYS A 284 -8.87 1.89 20.55
C LYS A 284 -10.26 2.11 21.14
N ARG A 285 -10.68 3.37 21.29
CA ARG A 285 -12.04 3.71 21.72
C ARG A 285 -13.08 3.18 20.73
N LEU A 286 -12.87 3.34 19.42
CA LEU A 286 -13.77 2.78 18.41
C LEU A 286 -13.89 1.25 18.49
N GLN A 287 -12.79 0.55 18.78
CA GLN A 287 -12.81 -0.90 19.00
C GLN A 287 -13.63 -1.25 20.26
N THR A 288 -13.44 -0.51 21.35
CA THR A 288 -14.13 -0.77 22.63
C THR A 288 -15.63 -0.44 22.56
N ASP A 289 -15.97 0.72 22.00
CA ASP A 289 -17.33 1.25 22.04
C ASP A 289 -18.25 0.60 21.00
N TYR A 290 -17.70 0.26 19.82
CA TYR A 290 -18.50 -0.19 18.68
C TYR A 290 -18.16 -1.60 18.19
N GLY A 291 -17.05 -2.18 18.62
CA GLY A 291 -16.61 -3.49 18.14
C GLY A 291 -15.92 -3.43 16.78
N VAL A 292 -15.38 -2.27 16.39
CA VAL A 292 -14.56 -2.14 15.18
C VAL A 292 -13.31 -3.01 15.29
N ASP A 293 -12.93 -3.74 14.23
CA ASP A 293 -11.80 -4.66 14.28
C ASP A 293 -10.47 -4.02 13.88
N GLY A 294 -10.52 -3.00 13.00
CA GLY A 294 -9.29 -2.37 12.52
C GLY A 294 -9.48 -1.15 11.62
N PHE A 295 -8.41 -0.73 10.94
CA PHE A 295 -8.38 0.57 10.30
C PHE A 295 -7.66 0.57 8.95
N LYS A 296 -8.27 1.24 7.95
CA LYS A 296 -7.61 1.72 6.74
C LYS A 296 -7.00 3.08 7.08
N LEU A 297 -5.67 3.12 7.17
CA LEU A 297 -4.90 4.32 7.51
C LEU A 297 -4.45 4.98 6.19
N ASP A 298 -5.23 5.93 5.75
CA ASP A 298 -5.05 6.63 4.47
C ASP A 298 -4.33 7.95 4.64
N ALA A 299 -3.95 8.62 3.53
CA ALA A 299 -3.13 9.83 3.54
C ALA A 299 -1.75 9.61 4.22
N GLY A 300 -1.11 10.68 4.64
CA GLY A 300 0.22 10.61 5.24
C GLY A 300 1.33 10.48 4.21
N ASP A 301 1.06 10.88 2.98
CA ASP A 301 2.00 10.95 1.88
C ASP A 301 3.10 11.98 2.16
N MET A 302 4.27 11.77 1.62
CA MET A 302 5.42 12.64 1.89
C MET A 302 5.24 14.05 1.33
N ASP A 303 4.53 14.21 0.23
CA ASP A 303 4.22 15.49 -0.40
C ASP A 303 3.18 16.34 0.37
N GLU A 304 2.52 15.75 1.37
CA GLU A 304 1.64 16.47 2.30
C GLU A 304 2.43 17.21 3.40
N TYR A 305 3.70 16.85 3.67
CA TYR A 305 4.57 17.50 4.66
C TYR A 305 5.35 18.66 4.04
N LEU A 306 4.61 19.73 3.68
CA LEU A 306 5.16 20.89 3.01
C LEU A 306 5.94 21.82 3.96
N GLU A 307 7.17 22.18 3.57
CA GLU A 307 7.97 23.17 4.28
C GLU A 307 7.35 24.62 4.21
N PRO A 308 7.54 25.48 5.22
CA PRO A 308 8.24 25.20 6.47
C PRO A 308 7.33 24.47 7.47
N TYR A 309 7.91 23.52 8.21
CA TYR A 309 7.24 22.85 9.34
C TYR A 309 8.23 22.56 10.47
N ALA A 310 7.70 22.34 11.67
CA ALA A 310 8.46 21.87 12.82
C ALA A 310 7.70 20.76 13.55
N THR A 311 8.43 19.77 14.02
CA THR A 311 7.98 18.59 14.72
C THR A 311 8.68 18.45 16.07
N ASN A 312 8.16 17.65 16.97
CA ASN A 312 8.76 17.44 18.30
C ASN A 312 10.18 16.89 18.22
N VAL A 313 10.42 15.94 17.34
CA VAL A 313 11.77 15.51 16.95
C VAL A 313 11.94 15.91 15.49
N LYS A 314 13.03 16.63 15.17
CA LYS A 314 13.31 17.04 13.80
C LYS A 314 13.29 15.82 12.89
N ALA A 315 12.38 15.79 11.94
CA ALA A 315 12.15 14.66 11.04
C ALA A 315 11.93 15.16 9.61
N SER A 316 12.43 14.40 8.64
CA SER A 316 12.12 14.59 7.22
C SER A 316 10.73 14.08 6.88
N PRO A 317 10.15 14.44 5.71
CA PRO A 317 8.87 13.89 5.26
C PRO A 317 8.83 12.36 5.25
N SER A 318 9.91 11.69 4.83
CA SER A 318 10.02 10.23 4.86
C SER A 318 9.98 9.64 6.27
N GLU A 319 10.64 10.29 7.24
CA GLU A 319 10.61 9.87 8.65
C GLU A 319 9.23 10.12 9.29
N LEU A 320 8.49 11.13 8.87
CA LEU A 320 7.11 11.38 9.30
C LEU A 320 6.15 10.33 8.74
N CYS A 321 6.27 9.99 7.46
CA CYS A 321 5.52 8.91 6.84
C CYS A 321 5.79 7.56 7.54
N GLU A 322 7.07 7.25 7.87
CA GLU A 322 7.45 6.08 8.65
C GLU A 322 6.84 6.09 10.07
N ALA A 323 6.81 7.26 10.73
CA ALA A 323 6.24 7.40 12.08
C ALA A 323 4.73 7.14 12.08
N TYR A 324 4.00 7.61 11.07
CA TYR A 324 2.59 7.30 10.90
C TYR A 324 2.36 5.80 10.65
N ALA A 325 3.17 5.17 9.80
CA ALA A 325 3.04 3.74 9.51
C ALA A 325 3.24 2.86 10.77
N LYS A 326 4.04 3.29 11.74
CA LYS A 326 4.24 2.56 13.01
C LYS A 326 2.98 2.41 13.85
N ILE A 327 2.00 3.31 13.69
CA ILE A 327 0.71 3.23 14.40
C ILE A 327 -0.03 1.95 14.07
N GLY A 328 -0.01 1.50 12.81
CA GLY A 328 -0.67 0.28 12.36
C GLY A 328 -0.16 -1.00 13.03
N LEU A 329 1.04 -0.99 13.59
CA LEU A 329 1.57 -2.15 14.33
C LEU A 329 0.77 -2.48 15.60
N GLU A 330 -0.02 -1.53 16.12
CA GLU A 330 -0.93 -1.75 17.24
C GLU A 330 -2.26 -2.39 16.82
N PHE A 331 -2.55 -2.44 15.52
CA PHE A 331 -3.81 -2.89 14.96
C PHE A 331 -3.56 -3.98 13.90
N PRO A 332 -3.73 -5.27 14.23
CA PRO A 332 -3.49 -6.36 13.28
C PRO A 332 -4.33 -6.28 12.00
N LEU A 333 -5.56 -5.78 12.09
CA LEU A 333 -6.40 -5.47 10.93
C LEU A 333 -6.10 -4.05 10.49
N ASN A 334 -5.17 -3.90 9.54
CA ASN A 334 -4.69 -2.61 9.06
C ASN A 334 -4.51 -2.61 7.55
N GLU A 335 -4.58 -1.43 6.93
CA GLU A 335 -4.24 -1.20 5.52
C GLU A 335 -3.70 0.23 5.36
N TYR A 336 -2.57 0.37 4.64
CA TYR A 336 -1.95 1.66 4.32
C TYR A 336 -1.87 1.89 2.82
N ARG A 337 -2.06 3.14 2.37
CA ARG A 337 -1.73 3.57 1.02
C ARG A 337 -0.29 4.07 0.93
N ALA A 338 0.10 4.94 1.85
CA ALA A 338 1.43 5.55 1.89
C ALA A 338 2.29 4.94 3.00
N CYS A 339 3.55 4.65 2.69
CA CYS A 339 4.51 4.15 3.66
C CYS A 339 5.94 4.47 3.23
N PHE A 340 6.81 4.70 4.20
CA PHE A 340 8.25 4.78 3.94
C PHE A 340 8.98 3.74 4.78
N LYS A 341 9.87 2.94 4.17
CA LYS A 341 10.49 1.77 4.81
C LYS A 341 9.43 0.77 5.34
N MET A 342 9.54 0.31 6.57
CA MET A 342 8.63 -0.63 7.25
C MET A 342 8.51 -2.00 6.58
N GLY A 343 9.44 -2.38 5.71
CA GLY A 343 9.51 -3.74 5.17
C GLY A 343 9.62 -4.79 6.26
N GLY A 344 9.10 -6.00 6.02
CA GLY A 344 9.09 -7.13 6.96
C GLY A 344 8.06 -7.04 8.08
N GLN A 345 7.33 -5.91 8.22
CA GLN A 345 6.31 -5.71 9.23
C GLN A 345 4.94 -6.28 8.81
N PRO A 346 4.05 -6.61 9.78
CA PRO A 346 2.71 -7.12 9.50
C PRO A 346 1.74 -5.99 9.10
N LEU A 347 2.14 -5.19 8.11
CA LEU A 347 1.35 -4.09 7.56
C LEU A 347 0.88 -4.45 6.16
N VAL A 348 -0.41 -4.26 5.90
CA VAL A 348 -0.97 -4.36 4.56
C VAL A 348 -0.68 -3.07 3.80
N GLN A 349 -0.11 -3.21 2.62
CA GLN A 349 0.19 -2.10 1.74
C GLN A 349 -0.74 -2.14 0.51
N ARG A 350 -1.62 -1.15 0.40
CA ARG A 350 -2.50 -0.97 -0.74
C ARG A 350 -1.81 -0.15 -1.83
N LEU A 351 -1.96 -0.54 -3.09
CA LEU A 351 -1.56 0.32 -4.20
C LEU A 351 -2.40 1.62 -4.19
N CYS A 352 -1.88 2.69 -4.78
CA CYS A 352 -2.62 3.95 -4.92
C CYS A 352 -3.86 3.76 -5.80
N ASP A 353 -4.83 4.66 -5.66
CA ASP A 353 -6.07 4.65 -6.42
C ASP A 353 -5.78 4.59 -7.93
N LYS A 354 -6.39 3.64 -8.60
CA LYS A 354 -6.26 3.42 -10.04
C LYS A 354 -7.45 4.03 -10.79
N GLY A 355 -7.21 4.45 -12.03
CA GLY A 355 -8.27 4.80 -12.97
C GLY A 355 -9.08 3.58 -13.43
N HIS A 356 -10.27 3.83 -14.00
CA HIS A 356 -11.03 2.79 -14.71
C HIS A 356 -10.58 2.75 -16.18
N ASP A 357 -9.34 2.33 -16.40
CA ASP A 357 -8.71 2.24 -17.73
C ASP A 357 -7.75 1.06 -17.84
N TRP A 358 -7.41 0.67 -19.05
CA TRP A 358 -6.56 -0.50 -19.31
C TRP A 358 -5.11 -0.32 -18.84
N PRO A 359 -4.48 0.86 -18.98
CA PRO A 359 -3.17 1.10 -18.38
C PRO A 359 -3.16 0.83 -16.87
N ALA A 360 -4.20 1.23 -16.14
CA ALA A 360 -4.33 0.96 -14.71
C ALA A 360 -4.36 -0.55 -14.39
N VAL A 361 -5.09 -1.36 -15.18
CA VAL A 361 -5.09 -2.83 -15.02
C VAL A 361 -3.71 -3.42 -15.32
N GLN A 362 -3.01 -2.91 -16.33
CA GLN A 362 -1.66 -3.35 -16.70
C GLN A 362 -0.60 -3.00 -15.66
N GLN A 363 -0.82 -1.96 -14.83
CA GLN A 363 0.07 -1.57 -13.75
C GLN A 363 -0.02 -2.47 -12.52
N LEU A 364 -1.14 -3.19 -12.30
CA LEU A 364 -1.39 -3.93 -11.06
C LEU A 364 -0.29 -4.95 -10.75
N VAL A 365 0.07 -5.80 -11.72
CA VAL A 365 1.08 -6.85 -11.51
C VAL A 365 2.47 -6.26 -11.27
N PRO A 366 3.01 -5.36 -12.13
CA PRO A 366 4.34 -4.81 -11.91
C PRO A 366 4.44 -3.97 -10.63
N ASP A 367 3.41 -3.19 -10.27
CA ASP A 367 3.42 -2.42 -9.02
C ASP A 367 3.40 -3.34 -7.78
N MET A 368 2.65 -4.45 -7.81
CA MET A 368 2.69 -5.44 -6.73
C MET A 368 4.05 -6.13 -6.60
N ILE A 369 4.72 -6.41 -7.72
CA ILE A 369 6.09 -6.94 -7.73
C ILE A 369 7.04 -5.93 -7.07
N ALA A 370 6.98 -4.66 -7.49
CA ALA A 370 7.80 -3.58 -6.92
C ALA A 370 7.57 -3.46 -5.42
N CYS A 371 6.31 -3.41 -4.97
CA CYS A 371 5.94 -3.34 -3.55
C CYS A 371 6.55 -4.51 -2.74
N GLY A 372 6.46 -5.73 -3.28
CA GLY A 372 7.07 -6.92 -2.67
C GLY A 372 8.58 -6.81 -2.52
N LEU A 373 9.27 -6.26 -3.54
CA LEU A 373 10.73 -6.07 -3.54
C LEU A 373 11.19 -4.92 -2.63
N LEU A 374 10.30 -4.00 -2.24
CA LEU A 374 10.54 -3.04 -1.16
C LEU A 374 10.39 -3.66 0.25
N GLY A 375 10.08 -4.96 0.36
CA GLY A 375 9.94 -5.69 1.62
C GLY A 375 8.50 -5.80 2.15
N HIS A 376 7.48 -5.50 1.34
CA HIS A 376 6.07 -5.57 1.74
C HIS A 376 5.38 -6.82 1.17
N PRO A 377 5.33 -7.94 1.90
CA PRO A 377 4.77 -9.18 1.37
C PRO A 377 3.23 -9.15 1.27
N PHE A 378 2.55 -8.31 2.06
CA PHE A 378 1.09 -8.26 2.18
C PHE A 378 0.54 -7.09 1.35
N VAL A 379 0.52 -7.23 0.03
CA VAL A 379 0.09 -6.18 -0.88
C VAL A 379 -1.39 -6.36 -1.26
N CYS A 380 -2.14 -5.25 -1.23
CA CYS A 380 -3.49 -5.14 -1.79
C CYS A 380 -3.42 -4.38 -3.12
N PRO A 381 -3.93 -4.93 -4.23
CA PRO A 381 -3.86 -4.28 -5.54
C PRO A 381 -4.83 -3.11 -5.73
N ASP A 382 -5.39 -2.53 -4.65
CA ASP A 382 -6.44 -1.52 -4.63
C ASP A 382 -7.82 -2.11 -4.98
N MET A 383 -8.77 -1.28 -5.37
CA MET A 383 -10.17 -1.66 -5.64
C MET A 383 -10.34 -2.22 -7.05
N ILE A 384 -11.07 -3.31 -7.18
CA ILE A 384 -11.39 -3.92 -8.47
C ILE A 384 -12.11 -2.93 -9.38
N GLY A 385 -11.56 -2.75 -10.58
CA GLY A 385 -12.05 -1.79 -11.56
C GLY A 385 -11.54 -0.38 -11.36
N GLY A 386 -10.80 -0.10 -10.27
CA GLY A 386 -10.22 1.18 -9.91
C GLY A 386 -10.93 1.89 -8.75
N GLY A 387 -10.23 2.82 -8.10
CA GLY A 387 -10.70 3.60 -6.94
C GLY A 387 -11.36 4.94 -7.29
N SER A 388 -11.28 5.37 -8.55
CA SER A 388 -11.90 6.62 -9.02
C SER A 388 -13.42 6.46 -9.11
N TRP A 389 -14.16 6.76 -8.04
CA TRP A 389 -15.60 6.54 -7.92
C TRP A 389 -16.43 7.19 -9.02
N MET A 390 -16.00 8.33 -9.58
CA MET A 390 -16.69 9.01 -10.67
C MET A 390 -16.84 8.14 -11.92
N ALA A 391 -15.92 7.22 -12.16
CA ALA A 391 -16.00 6.30 -13.30
C ALA A 391 -17.18 5.31 -13.24
N PHE A 392 -17.79 5.15 -12.06
CA PHE A 392 -18.89 4.21 -11.81
C PHE A 392 -20.25 4.89 -11.65
N MET A 393 -20.31 6.22 -11.90
CA MET A 393 -21.54 6.98 -11.86
C MET A 393 -22.24 6.98 -13.22
N PRO A 394 -23.58 7.16 -13.26
CA PRO A 394 -24.33 7.22 -14.52
C PRO A 394 -23.82 8.26 -15.51
N ASP A 395 -23.34 9.40 -15.00
CA ASP A 395 -22.84 10.54 -15.79
C ASP A 395 -21.31 10.54 -15.90
N ALA A 396 -20.67 9.38 -15.78
CA ALA A 396 -19.22 9.27 -15.90
C ALA A 396 -18.72 9.82 -17.24
N PRO A 397 -17.60 10.58 -17.25
CA PRO A 397 -17.05 11.15 -18.49
C PRO A 397 -16.52 10.07 -19.45
N THR A 398 -16.17 8.90 -18.93
CA THR A 398 -15.75 7.73 -19.70
C THR A 398 -16.75 6.61 -19.47
N PRO A 399 -17.25 5.95 -20.54
CA PRO A 399 -18.16 4.82 -20.38
C PRO A 399 -17.55 3.70 -19.55
N PHE A 400 -18.33 3.10 -18.67
CA PHE A 400 -17.94 1.93 -17.92
C PHE A 400 -17.60 0.75 -18.85
N ASP A 401 -16.44 0.13 -18.63
CA ASP A 401 -15.97 -1.03 -19.42
C ASP A 401 -16.14 -2.32 -18.60
N PRO A 402 -17.16 -3.15 -18.92
CA PRO A 402 -17.42 -4.38 -18.18
C PRO A 402 -16.29 -5.42 -18.35
N GLU A 403 -15.60 -5.48 -19.50
CA GLU A 403 -14.46 -6.38 -19.67
C GLU A 403 -13.31 -5.99 -18.78
N LEU A 404 -13.00 -4.71 -18.69
CA LEU A 404 -11.96 -4.17 -17.79
C LEU A 404 -12.23 -4.59 -16.34
N PHE A 405 -13.48 -4.42 -15.86
CA PHE A 405 -13.85 -4.79 -14.50
C PHE A 405 -13.63 -6.30 -14.24
N VAL A 406 -14.01 -7.17 -15.19
CA VAL A 406 -13.75 -8.62 -15.10
C VAL A 406 -12.25 -8.91 -15.06
N ARG A 407 -11.45 -8.28 -15.94
CA ARG A 407 -10.00 -8.55 -15.99
C ARG A 407 -9.30 -8.03 -14.76
N SER A 408 -9.72 -6.88 -14.22
CA SER A 408 -9.26 -6.39 -12.93
C SER A 408 -9.57 -7.40 -11.81
N ALA A 409 -10.80 -7.92 -11.73
CA ALA A 409 -11.18 -8.94 -10.75
C ALA A 409 -10.33 -10.22 -10.87
N GLN A 410 -9.96 -10.60 -12.08
CA GLN A 410 -9.09 -11.77 -12.33
C GLN A 410 -7.65 -11.52 -11.83
N VAL A 411 -7.08 -10.32 -12.02
CA VAL A 411 -5.78 -9.98 -11.43
C VAL A 411 -5.83 -10.11 -9.91
N HIS A 412 -6.89 -9.60 -9.27
CA HIS A 412 -7.06 -9.64 -7.82
C HIS A 412 -7.29 -11.05 -7.27
N ALA A 413 -7.91 -11.94 -8.03
CA ALA A 413 -8.35 -13.25 -7.53
C ALA A 413 -7.22 -14.08 -6.92
N LEU A 414 -6.04 -14.09 -7.53
CA LEU A 414 -4.86 -14.82 -7.07
C LEU A 414 -3.70 -13.89 -6.67
N ALA A 415 -3.98 -12.61 -6.44
CA ALA A 415 -3.09 -11.68 -5.73
C ALA A 415 -3.11 -11.97 -4.21
N PRO A 416 -2.18 -11.44 -3.42
CA PRO A 416 -2.20 -11.61 -1.97
C PRO A 416 -3.54 -11.21 -1.35
N MET A 417 -4.17 -10.14 -1.85
CA MET A 417 -5.50 -9.70 -1.44
C MET A 417 -6.41 -9.45 -2.64
N MET A 418 -7.72 -9.45 -2.40
CA MET A 418 -8.75 -9.15 -3.39
C MET A 418 -9.75 -8.17 -2.76
N GLN A 419 -9.85 -6.95 -3.31
CA GLN A 419 -10.71 -5.91 -2.76
C GLN A 419 -11.75 -5.44 -3.78
N PHE A 420 -13.03 -5.60 -3.47
CA PHE A 420 -14.14 -4.96 -4.17
C PHE A 420 -14.44 -3.60 -3.52
N SER A 421 -15.00 -2.68 -4.32
CA SER A 421 -15.60 -1.45 -3.82
C SER A 421 -16.93 -1.17 -4.51
N ALA A 422 -16.96 -1.05 -5.83
CA ALA A 422 -18.22 -1.03 -6.57
C ALA A 422 -18.92 -2.39 -6.45
N ALA A 423 -20.22 -2.41 -6.20
CA ALA A 423 -21.03 -3.62 -6.18
C ALA A 423 -21.13 -4.24 -7.60
N PRO A 424 -20.55 -5.43 -7.86
CA PRO A 424 -20.56 -6.00 -9.21
C PRO A 424 -21.98 -6.19 -9.76
N TRP A 425 -22.94 -6.55 -8.93
CA TRP A 425 -24.35 -6.79 -9.30
C TRP A 425 -25.10 -5.50 -9.68
N ARG A 426 -24.63 -4.33 -9.28
CA ARG A 426 -25.13 -3.03 -9.74
C ARG A 426 -24.69 -2.72 -11.17
N LEU A 427 -23.43 -3.02 -11.46
CA LEU A 427 -22.74 -2.61 -12.69
C LEU A 427 -22.84 -3.64 -13.82
N LEU A 428 -22.87 -4.92 -13.49
CA LEU A 428 -22.71 -6.01 -14.43
C LEU A 428 -23.95 -6.92 -14.50
N LYS A 429 -24.17 -7.55 -15.67
CA LYS A 429 -25.22 -8.55 -15.90
C LYS A 429 -24.66 -9.72 -16.72
N GLY A 430 -25.35 -10.87 -16.66
CA GLY A 430 -25.04 -12.06 -17.47
C GLY A 430 -23.60 -12.51 -17.33
N GLU A 431 -22.95 -12.81 -18.44
CA GLU A 431 -21.60 -13.39 -18.48
C GLU A 431 -20.53 -12.57 -17.76
N TYR A 432 -20.64 -11.24 -17.71
CA TYR A 432 -19.69 -10.39 -17.01
C TYR A 432 -19.80 -10.54 -15.49
N LEU A 433 -21.03 -10.56 -14.96
CA LEU A 433 -21.24 -10.78 -13.52
C LEU A 433 -20.82 -12.21 -13.13
N ASP A 434 -21.13 -13.20 -13.97
CA ASP A 434 -20.74 -14.59 -13.75
C ASP A 434 -19.22 -14.75 -13.74
N ALA A 435 -18.51 -14.06 -14.64
CA ALA A 435 -17.06 -14.08 -14.71
C ALA A 435 -16.40 -13.46 -13.46
N VAL A 436 -16.93 -12.36 -12.94
CA VAL A 436 -16.43 -11.74 -11.70
C VAL A 436 -16.69 -12.66 -10.50
N ARG A 437 -17.88 -13.28 -10.44
CA ARG A 437 -18.20 -14.27 -9.41
C ARG A 437 -17.27 -15.49 -9.48
N ALA A 438 -16.98 -15.97 -10.69
CA ALA A 438 -16.02 -17.05 -10.92
C ALA A 438 -14.61 -16.69 -10.44
N ALA A 439 -14.15 -15.44 -10.64
CA ALA A 439 -12.88 -14.97 -10.15
C ALA A 439 -12.83 -14.99 -8.60
N ALA A 440 -13.89 -14.52 -7.92
CA ALA A 440 -13.98 -14.58 -6.46
C ALA A 440 -13.98 -16.04 -5.94
N HIS A 441 -14.68 -16.95 -6.62
CA HIS A 441 -14.66 -18.38 -6.25
C HIS A 441 -13.32 -19.06 -6.58
N THR A 442 -12.59 -18.60 -7.60
CA THR A 442 -11.23 -19.08 -7.88
C THR A 442 -10.30 -18.75 -6.70
N ARG A 443 -10.41 -17.54 -6.12
CA ARG A 443 -9.69 -17.23 -4.86
C ARG A 443 -10.02 -18.23 -3.77
N MET A 444 -11.31 -18.56 -3.55
CA MET A 444 -11.71 -19.48 -2.48
C MET A 444 -11.16 -20.89 -2.68
N LYS A 445 -11.00 -21.34 -3.93
CA LYS A 445 -10.36 -22.65 -4.23
C LYS A 445 -8.89 -22.69 -3.83
N HIS A 446 -8.21 -21.55 -3.84
CA HIS A 446 -6.80 -21.42 -3.49
C HIS A 446 -6.56 -20.79 -2.11
N ALA A 447 -7.62 -20.54 -1.31
CA ALA A 447 -7.55 -19.82 -0.05
C ALA A 447 -6.53 -20.42 0.93
N ASP A 448 -6.51 -21.74 1.08
CA ASP A 448 -5.57 -22.42 1.99
C ASP A 448 -4.12 -22.19 1.57
N TYR A 449 -3.82 -22.28 0.26
CA TYR A 449 -2.48 -22.00 -0.25
C TYR A 449 -2.09 -20.54 -0.12
N ILE A 450 -3.01 -19.62 -0.33
CA ILE A 450 -2.79 -18.18 -0.12
C ILE A 450 -2.44 -17.91 1.35
N LEU A 451 -3.17 -18.51 2.29
CA LEU A 451 -2.91 -18.39 3.73
C LEU A 451 -1.59 -19.05 4.15
N GLU A 452 -1.27 -20.22 3.60
CA GLU A 452 0.02 -20.88 3.78
C GLU A 452 1.16 -19.96 3.32
N THR A 453 1.04 -19.38 2.14
CA THR A 453 2.01 -18.45 1.57
C THR A 453 2.18 -17.20 2.45
N ALA A 454 1.09 -16.62 2.95
CA ALA A 454 1.15 -15.48 3.87
C ALA A 454 1.92 -15.78 5.16
N LYS A 455 1.64 -16.95 5.76
CA LYS A 455 2.36 -17.41 6.96
C LYS A 455 3.85 -17.71 6.70
N ALA A 456 4.17 -18.23 5.52
CA ALA A 456 5.54 -18.46 5.09
C ALA A 456 6.27 -17.13 4.87
N SER A 457 5.66 -16.19 4.19
CA SER A 457 6.19 -14.84 3.94
C SER A 457 6.43 -14.06 5.24
N ALA A 458 5.52 -14.17 6.22
CA ALA A 458 5.71 -13.56 7.54
C ALA A 458 7.00 -14.04 8.25
N LYS A 459 7.41 -15.29 8.01
CA LYS A 459 8.60 -15.88 8.63
C LYS A 459 9.87 -15.61 7.82
N SER A 460 9.79 -15.69 6.50
CA SER A 460 10.96 -15.58 5.63
C SER A 460 11.27 -14.14 5.20
N GLY A 461 10.27 -13.24 5.19
CA GLY A 461 10.33 -11.92 4.59
C GLY A 461 10.13 -11.92 3.07
N GLU A 462 10.05 -13.08 2.43
CA GLU A 462 9.87 -13.16 0.98
C GLU A 462 8.49 -12.63 0.55
N PRO A 463 8.39 -11.97 -0.61
CA PRO A 463 7.11 -11.54 -1.15
C PRO A 463 6.15 -12.73 -1.35
N MET A 464 4.86 -12.52 -1.10
CA MET A 464 3.82 -13.48 -1.50
C MET A 464 3.71 -13.54 -3.03
N LEU A 465 3.65 -12.37 -3.68
CA LEU A 465 3.64 -12.22 -5.12
C LEU A 465 5.06 -11.90 -5.60
N ARG A 466 5.59 -12.72 -6.52
CA ARG A 466 6.99 -12.71 -6.94
C ARG A 466 7.13 -12.50 -8.43
N ALA A 467 8.14 -11.71 -8.84
CA ALA A 467 8.56 -11.65 -10.25
C ALA A 467 9.01 -13.04 -10.73
N MET A 468 8.86 -13.30 -12.03
CA MET A 468 9.39 -14.53 -12.64
C MET A 468 10.90 -14.65 -12.44
N GLU A 469 11.65 -13.56 -12.59
CA GLU A 469 13.10 -13.51 -12.37
C GLU A 469 13.50 -13.78 -10.91
N TYR A 470 12.65 -13.40 -9.95
CA TYR A 470 12.90 -13.68 -8.53
C TYR A 470 12.86 -15.18 -8.21
N GLU A 471 11.90 -15.89 -8.77
CA GLU A 471 11.69 -17.32 -8.49
C GLU A 471 12.50 -18.23 -9.43
N PHE A 472 12.77 -17.76 -10.67
CA PHE A 472 13.45 -18.52 -11.72
C PHE A 472 14.54 -17.67 -12.40
N PRO A 473 15.62 -17.32 -11.70
CA PRO A 473 16.66 -16.45 -12.25
C PRO A 473 17.37 -17.09 -13.44
N GLY A 474 17.78 -16.24 -14.38
CA GLY A 474 18.60 -16.64 -15.51
C GLY A 474 17.87 -17.39 -16.62
N LEU A 475 16.52 -17.40 -16.63
CA LEU A 475 15.72 -17.98 -17.71
C LEU A 475 15.29 -16.97 -18.79
N GLY A 476 15.78 -15.73 -18.75
CA GLY A 476 15.38 -14.67 -19.66
C GLY A 476 13.99 -14.10 -19.34
N ALA A 477 13.59 -14.19 -18.06
CA ALA A 477 12.27 -13.78 -17.59
C ALA A 477 12.25 -12.38 -16.96
N GLU A 478 13.37 -11.65 -17.01
CA GLU A 478 13.57 -10.38 -16.32
C GLU A 478 12.55 -9.30 -16.75
N ARG A 479 12.12 -9.35 -18.02
CA ARG A 479 11.19 -8.37 -18.60
C ARG A 479 9.72 -8.78 -18.51
N ILE A 480 9.42 -9.94 -17.92
CA ILE A 480 8.04 -10.43 -17.80
C ILE A 480 7.36 -9.73 -16.63
N THR A 481 6.41 -8.85 -16.94
CA THR A 481 5.70 -8.01 -15.96
C THR A 481 4.18 -8.24 -15.94
N ASP A 482 3.66 -9.14 -16.79
CA ASP A 482 2.23 -9.41 -16.95
C ASP A 482 1.80 -10.80 -16.43
N GLN A 483 2.72 -11.49 -15.76
CA GLN A 483 2.49 -12.74 -15.02
C GLN A 483 3.39 -12.80 -13.78
N PHE A 484 3.03 -13.60 -12.81
CA PHE A 484 3.73 -13.66 -11.53
C PHE A 484 3.63 -15.04 -10.88
N MET A 485 4.49 -15.29 -9.91
CA MET A 485 4.35 -16.40 -9.00
C MET A 485 3.63 -15.95 -7.71
N LEU A 486 2.62 -16.68 -7.27
CA LEU A 486 2.14 -16.60 -5.90
C LEU A 486 2.82 -17.71 -5.11
N GLY A 487 3.68 -17.31 -4.16
CA GLY A 487 4.62 -18.23 -3.53
C GLY A 487 5.51 -18.94 -4.57
N SER A 488 5.84 -20.21 -4.33
CA SER A 488 6.71 -21.00 -5.21
C SER A 488 5.97 -22.00 -6.10
N ARG A 489 4.64 -22.15 -5.94
CA ARG A 489 3.88 -23.23 -6.60
C ARG A 489 2.82 -22.76 -7.59
N LEU A 490 2.36 -21.51 -7.53
CA LEU A 490 1.25 -21.05 -8.35
C LEU A 490 1.72 -19.95 -9.32
N LEU A 491 1.82 -20.28 -10.60
CA LEU A 491 2.04 -19.34 -11.69
C LEU A 491 0.69 -18.76 -12.12
N VAL A 492 0.57 -17.44 -12.14
CA VAL A 492 -0.66 -16.71 -12.49
C VAL A 492 -0.40 -15.80 -13.67
N ALA A 493 -1.26 -15.89 -14.68
CA ALA A 493 -1.11 -15.18 -15.94
C ALA A 493 -2.43 -14.52 -16.37
N PRO A 494 -2.84 -13.39 -15.73
CA PRO A 494 -4.10 -12.72 -16.06
C PRO A 494 -4.05 -12.06 -17.44
N GLN A 495 -5.20 -11.98 -18.11
CA GLN A 495 -5.32 -11.21 -19.34
C GLN A 495 -5.50 -9.72 -19.00
N THR A 496 -4.62 -8.87 -19.53
CA THR A 496 -4.64 -7.43 -19.30
C THR A 496 -4.74 -6.60 -20.59
N VAL A 497 -5.04 -7.27 -21.72
CA VAL A 497 -5.21 -6.60 -23.01
C VAL A 497 -6.67 -6.70 -23.45
N LYS A 498 -7.30 -5.55 -23.72
CA LYS A 498 -8.71 -5.46 -24.14
C LYS A 498 -9.00 -6.31 -25.37
N GLY A 499 -10.06 -7.11 -25.30
CA GLY A 499 -10.56 -7.89 -26.40
C GLY A 499 -9.72 -9.09 -26.81
N ALA A 500 -8.55 -9.30 -26.18
CA ALA A 500 -7.69 -10.44 -26.51
C ALA A 500 -8.35 -11.76 -26.09
N LYS A 501 -8.28 -12.75 -26.99
CA LYS A 501 -8.88 -14.09 -26.78
C LYS A 501 -7.87 -15.14 -26.36
N THR A 502 -6.59 -14.84 -26.52
CA THR A 502 -5.45 -15.67 -26.10
C THR A 502 -4.36 -14.80 -25.48
N ARG A 503 -3.44 -15.42 -24.76
CA ARG A 503 -2.20 -14.80 -24.32
C ARG A 503 -1.06 -15.79 -24.34
N LYS A 504 0.16 -15.27 -24.48
CA LYS A 504 1.38 -16.05 -24.26
C LYS A 504 1.70 -16.12 -22.78
N VAL A 505 2.09 -17.30 -22.28
CA VAL A 505 2.52 -17.53 -20.90
C VAL A 505 3.89 -18.21 -20.95
N PHE A 506 4.86 -17.63 -20.31
CA PHE A 506 6.14 -18.27 -20.04
C PHE A 506 6.00 -19.24 -18.87
N VAL A 507 6.11 -20.52 -19.16
CA VAL A 507 6.08 -21.61 -18.15
C VAL A 507 7.54 -21.96 -17.84
N PRO A 508 8.01 -21.74 -16.58
CA PRO A 508 9.41 -21.97 -16.23
C PRO A 508 9.73 -23.46 -16.05
N THR A 509 10.98 -23.77 -15.74
CA THR A 509 11.47 -25.15 -15.54
C THR A 509 10.62 -25.91 -14.53
N GLY A 510 10.26 -27.13 -14.89
CA GLY A 510 9.43 -28.06 -14.09
C GLY A 510 8.20 -28.54 -14.81
N THR A 511 7.41 -29.37 -14.15
CA THR A 511 6.10 -29.85 -14.62
C THR A 511 5.00 -29.02 -14.00
N TRP A 512 4.05 -28.58 -14.81
CA TRP A 512 2.98 -27.66 -14.41
C TRP A 512 1.64 -28.18 -14.91
N ILE A 513 0.61 -28.11 -14.08
CA ILE A 513 -0.77 -28.40 -14.47
C ILE A 513 -1.54 -27.08 -14.56
N SER A 514 -2.04 -26.80 -15.76
CA SER A 514 -2.91 -25.65 -16.03
C SER A 514 -4.27 -25.79 -15.35
N ASP A 515 -4.97 -24.66 -15.17
CA ASP A 515 -6.35 -24.60 -14.64
C ASP A 515 -7.36 -25.46 -15.44
N ASP A 516 -7.08 -25.77 -16.72
CA ASP A 516 -7.88 -26.65 -17.57
C ASP A 516 -7.42 -28.13 -17.56
N GLY A 517 -6.47 -28.48 -16.72
CA GLY A 517 -5.93 -29.84 -16.59
C GLY A 517 -4.79 -30.17 -17.57
N THR A 518 -4.40 -29.25 -18.46
CA THR A 518 -3.30 -29.49 -19.40
C THR A 518 -1.95 -29.52 -18.68
N GLU A 519 -1.19 -30.59 -18.89
CA GLU A 519 0.19 -30.69 -18.39
C GLU A 519 1.15 -29.94 -19.33
N VAL A 520 2.03 -29.13 -18.74
CA VAL A 520 3.05 -28.35 -19.44
C VAL A 520 4.41 -28.57 -18.78
N VAL A 521 5.39 -29.07 -19.53
CA VAL A 521 6.77 -29.18 -19.07
C VAL A 521 7.57 -28.00 -19.63
N GLY A 522 8.09 -27.16 -18.73
CA GLY A 522 8.91 -25.99 -19.07
C GLY A 522 10.43 -26.26 -19.03
N PRO A 523 11.29 -25.30 -19.43
CA PRO A 523 10.91 -23.92 -19.78
C PRO A 523 10.39 -23.80 -21.21
N LYS A 524 9.24 -23.18 -21.42
CA LYS A 524 8.70 -22.83 -22.74
C LYS A 524 7.61 -21.76 -22.64
N THR A 525 7.37 -21.07 -23.74
CA THR A 525 6.19 -20.21 -23.88
C THR A 525 5.06 -20.98 -24.54
N VAL A 526 3.88 -20.95 -23.93
CA VAL A 526 2.65 -21.55 -24.47
C VAL A 526 1.62 -20.44 -24.73
N GLU A 527 0.77 -20.66 -25.74
CA GLU A 527 -0.38 -19.82 -25.96
C GLU A 527 -1.61 -20.45 -25.31
N VAL A 528 -2.32 -19.67 -24.49
CA VAL A 528 -3.51 -20.14 -23.78
C VAL A 528 -4.72 -19.28 -24.11
N ALA A 529 -5.89 -19.91 -24.23
CA ALA A 529 -7.16 -19.21 -24.41
C ALA A 529 -7.54 -18.45 -23.13
N THR A 530 -8.07 -17.23 -23.33
CA THR A 530 -8.51 -16.33 -22.25
C THR A 530 -9.96 -15.87 -22.44
N PRO A 531 -10.94 -16.79 -22.49
CA PRO A 531 -12.33 -16.38 -22.47
C PRO A 531 -12.61 -15.58 -21.19
N LEU A 532 -13.72 -14.85 -21.16
CA LEU A 532 -14.03 -13.92 -20.07
C LEU A 532 -14.10 -14.63 -18.71
N SER A 533 -14.54 -15.88 -18.69
CA SER A 533 -14.70 -16.69 -17.47
C SER A 533 -13.40 -17.32 -16.94
N ARG A 534 -12.25 -17.17 -17.66
CA ARG A 534 -11.00 -17.88 -17.32
C ARG A 534 -9.91 -16.94 -16.87
N LEU A 535 -9.31 -17.24 -15.71
CA LEU A 535 -8.02 -16.74 -15.26
C LEU A 535 -6.98 -17.86 -15.46
N PRO A 536 -6.09 -17.79 -16.46
CA PRO A 536 -5.04 -18.78 -16.63
C PRO A 536 -4.09 -18.81 -15.43
N HIS A 537 -3.94 -19.99 -14.85
CA HIS A 537 -2.96 -20.26 -13.81
C HIS A 537 -2.46 -21.70 -13.87
N PHE A 538 -1.29 -21.95 -13.30
CA PHE A 538 -0.63 -23.24 -13.37
C PHE A 538 -0.10 -23.62 -12.00
N VAL A 539 -0.32 -24.86 -11.59
CA VAL A 539 0.17 -25.41 -10.33
C VAL A 539 1.41 -26.26 -10.62
N ARG A 540 2.51 -25.97 -9.94
CA ARG A 540 3.75 -26.75 -10.01
C ARG A 540 3.57 -28.09 -9.31
N GLN A 541 3.99 -29.19 -9.99
CA GLN A 541 4.00 -30.55 -9.46
C GLN A 541 5.21 -30.83 -8.58
#